data_680821a9fadd636468390c3643a21a41
#
_entry.id   680821a9fadd636468390c3643a21a41
#
_cell.length_a   1.000
_cell.length_b   1.000
_cell.length_c   1.000
_cell.angle_alpha   90.00
_cell.angle_beta   90.00
_cell.angle_gamma   90.00
#
_symmetry.space_group_name_H-M   'P 1'
#
loop_
_entity.id
_entity.type
_entity.pdbx_description
1 polymer ?
#
loop_
_entity_poly.entity_id
_entity_poly.type
_entity_poly.pdbx_seq_one_letter_code
_entity_poly.pdbx_strand_id
1 'polypeptide(L)'
;MAAAASAPPANAPHIPVLLGPLLRAVAPVAGLWVDGTFGAGGYARGLLDAGADRVIGIDRDPAVFGMAEGWRAGYGDRLSLVEGTFSELDTIAGEPVDGVVLDLGVSSMQLDQAERGFSFQKDGPLDMRMAQSGPSAADLVNHASEAELADIIYHYGEDRASRRIARAIVRARE
;
A
#
# COMPACT_ATOMS: atom_id res chain seq x y z
N MET A 1 34.58 -5.53 14.65
CA MET A 1 33.49 -6.50 14.83
C MET A 1 32.18 -5.71 14.74
N ALA A 2 31.45 -5.86 13.63
CA ALA A 2 30.16 -5.22 13.47
C ALA A 2 29.11 -6.03 14.27
N ALA A 3 28.41 -5.36 15.20
CA ALA A 3 27.32 -5.98 15.93
C ALA A 3 26.18 -6.30 14.95
N ALA A 4 25.81 -7.56 14.87
CA ALA A 4 24.62 -7.98 14.13
C ALA A 4 23.40 -7.33 14.80
N ALA A 5 22.68 -6.49 14.03
CA ALA A 5 21.40 -5.95 14.48
C ALA A 5 20.45 -7.13 14.67
N SER A 6 19.99 -7.36 15.90
CA SER A 6 18.96 -8.34 16.22
C SER A 6 17.68 -7.97 15.48
N ALA A 7 17.05 -8.95 14.83
CA ALA A 7 15.75 -8.76 14.21
C ALA A 7 14.74 -8.26 15.28
N PRO A 8 13.90 -7.28 14.94
CA PRO A 8 12.88 -6.80 15.86
C PRO A 8 11.92 -7.94 16.22
N PRO A 9 11.33 -7.94 17.44
CA PRO A 9 10.37 -8.96 17.83
C PRO A 9 9.16 -8.93 16.88
N ALA A 10 8.59 -10.11 16.62
CA ALA A 10 7.49 -10.33 15.65
C ALA A 10 6.22 -9.47 15.90
N ASN A 11 6.11 -8.81 17.05
CA ASN A 11 5.02 -7.92 17.46
C ASN A 11 5.44 -6.45 17.58
N ALA A 12 6.63 -6.06 17.12
CA ALA A 12 6.96 -4.63 17.09
C ALA A 12 6.11 -3.95 16.01
N PRO A 13 5.52 -2.76 16.30
CA PRO A 13 4.78 -2.03 15.28
C PRO A 13 5.72 -1.74 14.10
N HIS A 14 5.24 -2.00 12.88
CA HIS A 14 6.00 -1.73 11.67
C HIS A 14 6.31 -0.23 11.59
N ILE A 15 7.58 0.12 11.70
CA ILE A 15 8.04 1.50 11.55
C ILE A 15 8.51 1.67 10.11
N PRO A 16 7.87 2.55 9.31
CA PRO A 16 8.32 2.81 7.95
C PRO A 16 9.77 3.30 7.91
N VAL A 17 10.57 2.76 7.01
CA VAL A 17 12.01 3.07 6.90
C VAL A 17 12.26 4.56 6.70
N LEU A 18 11.39 5.24 5.95
CA LEU A 18 11.53 6.66 5.63
C LEU A 18 10.81 7.59 6.60
N LEU A 19 10.15 7.09 7.67
CA LEU A 19 9.42 7.93 8.62
C LEU A 19 10.31 9.04 9.21
N GLY A 20 11.46 8.68 9.74
CA GLY A 20 12.36 9.66 10.36
C GLY A 20 12.87 10.74 9.37
N PRO A 21 13.38 10.37 8.19
CA PRO A 21 13.70 11.34 7.14
C PRO A 21 12.54 12.24 6.74
N LEU A 22 11.34 11.68 6.55
CA LEU A 22 10.13 12.43 6.19
C LEU A 22 9.81 13.48 7.26
N LEU A 23 9.69 13.08 8.52
CA LEU A 23 9.36 14.00 9.62
C LEU A 23 10.37 15.15 9.73
N ARG A 24 11.66 14.89 9.52
CA ARG A 24 12.67 15.95 9.49
C ARG A 24 12.50 16.92 8.32
N ALA A 25 12.09 16.41 7.17
CA ALA A 25 11.92 17.23 5.96
C ALA A 25 10.72 18.17 6.05
N VAL A 26 9.65 17.75 6.75
CA VAL A 26 8.40 18.50 6.85
C VAL A 26 8.24 19.25 8.19
N ALA A 27 9.23 19.19 9.06
CA ALA A 27 9.16 19.87 10.36
C ALA A 27 9.10 21.40 10.23
N PRO A 28 8.34 22.11 11.08
CA PRO A 28 7.46 21.56 12.12
C PRO A 28 6.17 20.97 11.56
N VAL A 29 5.75 19.80 12.09
CA VAL A 29 4.50 19.16 11.71
C VAL A 29 3.35 19.82 12.46
N ALA A 30 2.33 20.30 11.75
CA ALA A 30 1.12 20.90 12.30
C ALA A 30 -0.04 20.73 11.31
N GLY A 31 -1.28 21.05 11.73
CA GLY A 31 -2.45 21.10 10.87
C GLY A 31 -2.99 19.74 10.46
N LEU A 32 -3.64 19.70 9.29
CA LEU A 32 -4.31 18.53 8.72
C LEU A 32 -3.41 17.81 7.71
N TRP A 33 -3.22 16.51 7.91
CA TRP A 33 -2.45 15.67 7.02
C TRP A 33 -3.29 14.53 6.45
N VAL A 34 -2.94 14.08 5.26
CA VAL A 34 -3.48 12.86 4.63
C VAL A 34 -2.37 11.83 4.48
N ASP A 35 -2.59 10.64 5.04
CA ASP A 35 -1.82 9.43 4.73
C ASP A 35 -2.65 8.63 3.73
N GLY A 36 -2.34 8.76 2.44
CA GLY A 36 -3.11 8.16 1.35
C GLY A 36 -2.79 6.69 1.08
N THR A 37 -1.88 6.12 1.86
CA THR A 37 -1.46 4.71 1.83
C THR A 37 -1.31 4.17 3.25
N PHE A 38 -2.40 4.23 4.01
CA PHE A 38 -2.41 4.06 5.46
C PHE A 38 -1.71 2.78 5.93
N GLY A 39 -2.00 1.62 5.31
CA GLY A 39 -1.42 0.33 5.68
C GLY A 39 -1.54 0.03 7.18
N ALA A 40 -0.43 -0.18 7.87
CA ALA A 40 -0.38 -0.35 9.32
C ALA A 40 -0.42 0.97 10.11
N GLY A 41 -0.51 2.12 9.44
CA GLY A 41 -0.63 3.45 10.04
C GLY A 41 0.69 4.03 10.58
N GLY A 42 1.82 3.54 10.12
CA GLY A 42 3.12 3.99 10.63
C GLY A 42 3.40 5.46 10.37
N TYR A 43 3.09 5.98 9.18
CA TYR A 43 3.22 7.40 8.87
C TYR A 43 2.17 8.25 9.58
N ALA A 44 0.89 7.83 9.57
CA ALA A 44 -0.18 8.53 10.26
C ALA A 44 0.13 8.71 11.75
N ARG A 45 0.57 7.64 12.42
CA ARG A 45 0.99 7.68 13.81
C ARG A 45 2.17 8.63 14.03
N GLY A 46 3.21 8.53 13.18
CA GLY A 46 4.38 9.38 13.27
C GLY A 46 4.07 10.87 13.10
N LEU A 47 3.16 11.23 12.20
CA LEU A 47 2.69 12.60 12.00
C LEU A 47 1.93 13.12 13.22
N LEU A 48 1.02 12.30 13.80
CA LEU A 48 0.28 12.66 15.01
C LEU A 48 1.20 12.88 16.22
N ASP A 49 2.21 12.01 16.38
CA ASP A 49 3.21 12.11 17.44
C ASP A 49 4.12 13.34 17.24
N ALA A 50 4.38 13.73 15.99
CA ALA A 50 5.20 14.89 15.63
C ALA A 50 4.45 16.23 15.72
N GLY A 51 3.13 16.23 15.91
CA GLY A 51 2.36 17.45 16.15
C GLY A 51 1.25 17.77 15.15
N ALA A 52 0.95 16.89 14.18
CA ALA A 52 -0.23 17.08 13.33
C ALA A 52 -1.50 17.21 14.19
N ASP A 53 -2.34 18.18 13.91
CA ASP A 53 -3.60 18.37 14.61
C ASP A 53 -4.57 17.22 14.29
N ARG A 54 -4.62 16.83 13.02
CA ARG A 54 -5.44 15.72 12.53
C ARG A 54 -4.72 14.98 11.40
N VAL A 55 -5.02 13.68 11.28
CA VAL A 55 -4.61 12.84 10.14
C VAL A 55 -5.80 12.08 9.60
N ILE A 56 -5.98 12.11 8.29
CA ILE A 56 -6.92 11.25 7.57
C ILE A 56 -6.10 10.12 6.95
N GLY A 57 -6.30 8.89 7.42
CA GLY A 57 -5.70 7.68 6.84
C GLY A 57 -6.63 7.08 5.80
N ILE A 58 -6.16 6.96 4.57
CA ILE A 58 -6.91 6.38 3.45
C ILE A 58 -6.23 5.09 3.02
N ASP A 59 -7.01 4.03 2.88
CA ASP A 59 -6.54 2.79 2.25
C ASP A 59 -7.69 2.14 1.48
N ARG A 60 -7.34 1.47 0.38
CA ARG A 60 -8.31 0.70 -0.41
C ARG A 60 -8.59 -0.68 0.16
N ASP A 61 -7.74 -1.16 1.07
CA ASP A 61 -7.91 -2.43 1.76
C ASP A 61 -8.39 -2.19 3.20
N PRO A 62 -9.70 -2.31 3.49
CA PRO A 62 -10.23 -2.05 4.82
C PRO A 62 -9.67 -2.98 5.90
N ALA A 63 -9.09 -4.14 5.51
CA ALA A 63 -8.49 -5.06 6.47
C ALA A 63 -7.30 -4.46 7.22
N VAL A 64 -6.61 -3.46 6.64
CA VAL A 64 -5.46 -2.80 7.29
C VAL A 64 -5.88 -1.98 8.51
N PHE A 65 -7.12 -1.47 8.55
CA PHE A 65 -7.58 -0.64 9.67
C PHE A 65 -7.65 -1.39 11.00
N GLY A 66 -7.84 -2.71 10.95
CA GLY A 66 -7.76 -3.57 12.13
C GLY A 66 -6.40 -3.50 12.84
N MET A 67 -5.33 -3.20 12.11
CA MET A 67 -3.98 -3.07 12.70
C MET A 67 -3.82 -1.82 13.56
N ALA A 68 -4.67 -0.83 13.35
CA ALA A 68 -4.65 0.41 14.12
C ALA A 68 -5.47 0.30 15.43
N GLU A 69 -6.30 -0.73 15.62
CA GLU A 69 -7.21 -0.84 16.77
C GLU A 69 -6.49 -0.72 18.12
N GLY A 70 -5.32 -1.31 18.25
CA GLY A 70 -4.55 -1.33 19.48
C GLY A 70 -3.97 0.05 19.88
N TRP A 71 -3.86 1.00 18.95
CA TRP A 71 -3.23 2.29 19.21
C TRP A 71 -4.08 3.52 18.86
N ARG A 72 -5.04 3.38 17.90
CA ARG A 72 -5.85 4.52 17.40
C ARG A 72 -6.65 5.22 18.50
N ALA A 73 -7.10 4.48 19.50
CA ALA A 73 -7.89 5.05 20.62
C ALA A 73 -7.13 6.16 21.38
N GLY A 74 -5.80 6.12 21.41
CA GLY A 74 -4.97 7.14 22.03
C GLY A 74 -4.98 8.50 21.32
N TYR A 75 -5.44 8.53 20.06
CA TYR A 75 -5.53 9.77 19.28
C TYR A 75 -6.94 10.33 19.14
N GLY A 76 -7.96 9.53 19.50
CA GLY A 76 -9.36 9.97 19.44
C GLY A 76 -9.76 10.51 18.08
N ASP A 77 -10.40 11.68 18.06
CA ASP A 77 -10.87 12.34 16.84
C ASP A 77 -9.76 12.93 15.95
N ARG A 78 -8.52 12.88 16.43
CA ARG A 78 -7.36 13.31 15.61
C ARG A 78 -7.03 12.35 14.47
N LEU A 79 -7.51 11.10 14.51
CA LEU A 79 -7.31 10.10 13.47
C LEU A 79 -8.63 9.63 12.88
N SER A 80 -8.85 9.95 11.61
CA SER A 80 -9.97 9.44 10.82
C SER A 80 -9.46 8.39 9.83
N LEU A 81 -10.15 7.25 9.72
CA LEU A 81 -9.81 6.19 8.77
C LEU A 81 -10.92 6.05 7.74
N VAL A 82 -10.57 6.09 6.47
CA VAL A 82 -11.51 6.08 5.35
C VAL A 82 -11.10 5.04 4.33
N GLU A 83 -12.02 4.12 4.00
CA GLU A 83 -11.84 3.23 2.87
C GLU A 83 -11.98 4.03 1.57
N GLY A 84 -10.95 3.98 0.72
CA GLY A 84 -10.92 4.73 -0.54
C GLY A 84 -9.56 4.65 -1.21
N THR A 85 -9.41 5.39 -2.29
CA THR A 85 -8.14 5.48 -3.01
C THR A 85 -7.54 6.88 -2.87
N PHE A 86 -6.22 6.97 -2.85
CA PHE A 86 -5.53 8.26 -2.76
C PHE A 86 -5.83 9.18 -3.96
N SER A 87 -6.37 8.64 -5.07
CA SER A 87 -6.85 9.44 -6.20
C SER A 87 -8.09 10.28 -5.86
N GLU A 88 -8.76 9.99 -4.74
CA GLU A 88 -9.96 10.67 -4.25
C GLU A 88 -9.66 11.52 -3.00
N LEU A 89 -8.38 11.72 -2.68
CA LEU A 89 -7.95 12.36 -1.43
C LEU A 89 -8.51 13.78 -1.26
N ASP A 90 -8.69 14.52 -2.34
CA ASP A 90 -9.26 15.86 -2.34
C ASP A 90 -10.74 15.84 -1.93
N THR A 91 -11.50 14.90 -2.45
CA THR A 91 -12.91 14.68 -2.10
C THR A 91 -13.05 14.18 -0.66
N ILE A 92 -12.17 13.23 -0.26
CA ILE A 92 -12.19 12.64 1.08
C ILE A 92 -11.80 13.67 2.15
N ALA A 93 -10.78 14.48 1.89
CA ALA A 93 -10.37 15.53 2.81
C ALA A 93 -11.42 16.64 2.91
N GLY A 94 -12.01 17.05 1.78
CA GLY A 94 -13.08 18.05 1.73
C GLY A 94 -12.65 19.47 2.08
N GLU A 95 -11.38 19.66 2.46
CA GLU A 95 -10.78 20.94 2.87
C GLU A 95 -9.28 20.95 2.52
N PRO A 96 -8.64 22.10 2.45
CA PRO A 96 -7.19 22.19 2.25
C PRO A 96 -6.41 21.45 3.34
N VAL A 97 -5.38 20.71 2.95
CA VAL A 97 -4.50 19.96 3.84
C VAL A 97 -3.10 20.56 3.87
N ASP A 98 -2.39 20.43 5.00
CA ASP A 98 -1.03 20.93 5.17
C ASP A 98 0.01 19.98 4.57
N GLY A 99 -0.33 18.71 4.42
CA GLY A 99 0.53 17.76 3.73
C GLY A 99 -0.15 16.44 3.39
N VAL A 100 0.46 15.76 2.41
CA VAL A 100 0.06 14.43 1.95
C VAL A 100 1.26 13.51 1.99
N VAL A 101 1.08 12.30 2.51
CA VAL A 101 2.07 11.23 2.47
C VAL A 101 1.54 10.08 1.63
N LEU A 102 2.36 9.61 0.70
CA LEU A 102 2.10 8.45 -0.14
C LEU A 102 3.32 7.53 -0.10
N ASP A 103 3.15 6.32 0.43
CA ASP A 103 4.16 5.24 0.38
C ASP A 103 3.74 4.25 -0.71
N LEU A 104 4.11 4.57 -1.95
CA LEU A 104 3.63 3.88 -3.13
C LEU A 104 4.33 2.54 -3.32
N GLY A 105 3.56 1.50 -3.60
CA GLY A 105 4.06 0.17 -3.87
C GLY A 105 3.24 -0.92 -3.19
N VAL A 106 3.83 -2.12 -3.10
CA VAL A 106 3.28 -3.25 -2.36
C VAL A 106 3.80 -3.25 -0.93
N SER A 107 2.93 -3.54 0.03
CA SER A 107 3.34 -3.64 1.43
C SER A 107 4.11 -4.95 1.70
N SER A 108 4.98 -4.94 2.72
CA SER A 108 5.65 -6.17 3.19
C SER A 108 4.64 -7.27 3.53
N MET A 109 3.48 -6.90 4.08
CA MET A 109 2.42 -7.87 4.41
C MET A 109 1.84 -8.55 3.17
N GLN A 110 1.64 -7.81 2.07
CA GLN A 110 1.18 -8.40 0.80
C GLN A 110 2.20 -9.38 0.23
N LEU A 111 3.50 -9.13 0.42
CA LEU A 111 4.57 -10.04 0.02
C LEU A 111 4.68 -11.26 0.92
N ASP A 112 4.39 -11.12 2.20
CA ASP A 112 4.49 -12.20 3.20
C ASP A 112 3.28 -13.16 3.17
N GLN A 113 2.11 -12.66 2.76
CA GLN A 113 0.86 -13.43 2.65
C GLN A 113 0.77 -14.10 1.27
N ALA A 114 1.02 -15.42 1.22
CA ALA A 114 1.02 -16.17 -0.04
C ALA A 114 -0.33 -16.07 -0.79
N GLU A 115 -1.43 -16.03 -0.04
CA GLU A 115 -2.80 -15.92 -0.55
C GLU A 115 -3.09 -14.61 -1.29
N ARG A 116 -2.27 -13.56 -1.06
CA ARG A 116 -2.38 -12.28 -1.79
C ARG A 116 -1.77 -12.33 -3.19
N GLY A 117 -0.97 -13.34 -3.51
CA GLY A 117 -0.40 -13.55 -4.84
C GLY A 117 0.75 -12.62 -5.23
N PHE A 118 1.33 -11.86 -4.30
CA PHE A 118 2.46 -10.96 -4.55
C PHE A 118 3.83 -11.58 -4.27
N SER A 119 3.87 -12.76 -3.62
CA SER A 119 5.14 -13.33 -3.16
C SER A 119 5.98 -13.91 -4.31
N PHE A 120 7.28 -13.60 -4.32
CA PHE A 120 8.25 -14.26 -5.19
C PHE A 120 8.82 -15.55 -4.58
N GLN A 121 8.59 -15.79 -3.29
CA GLN A 121 9.18 -16.90 -2.55
C GLN A 121 8.18 -17.99 -2.18
N LYS A 122 6.89 -17.63 -2.08
CA LYS A 122 5.83 -18.53 -1.65
C LYS A 122 4.87 -18.76 -2.82
N ASP A 123 4.47 -20.00 -3.01
CA ASP A 123 3.43 -20.34 -3.96
C ASP A 123 2.04 -19.95 -3.42
N GLY A 124 1.17 -19.46 -4.30
CA GLY A 124 -0.15 -18.96 -3.95
C GLY A 124 -1.02 -18.70 -5.18
N PRO A 125 -2.30 -18.34 -4.97
CA PRO A 125 -3.19 -18.00 -6.07
C PRO A 125 -2.70 -16.76 -6.81
N LEU A 126 -2.96 -16.67 -8.10
CA LEU A 126 -2.68 -15.48 -8.93
C LEU A 126 -3.76 -14.42 -8.68
N ASP A 127 -3.82 -13.89 -7.45
CA ASP A 127 -4.79 -12.87 -7.05
C ASP A 127 -4.30 -11.46 -7.39
N MET A 128 -3.29 -10.97 -6.69
CA MET A 128 -2.62 -9.67 -6.87
C MET A 128 -3.56 -8.45 -6.75
N ARG A 129 -4.74 -8.59 -6.15
CA ARG A 129 -5.59 -7.44 -5.87
C ARG A 129 -5.02 -6.60 -4.73
N MET A 130 -4.94 -5.30 -4.94
CA MET A 130 -4.55 -4.37 -3.88
C MET A 130 -5.69 -4.16 -2.87
N ALA A 131 -6.95 -4.26 -3.32
CA ALA A 131 -8.17 -4.23 -2.51
C ALA A 131 -8.72 -5.64 -2.27
N GLN A 132 -9.83 -5.76 -1.54
CA GLN A 132 -10.54 -7.03 -1.31
C GLN A 132 -11.53 -7.37 -2.44
N SER A 133 -11.77 -6.48 -3.38
CA SER A 133 -12.76 -6.60 -4.46
C SER A 133 -12.15 -6.26 -5.83
N GLY A 134 -12.91 -6.55 -6.88
CA GLY A 134 -12.50 -6.31 -8.26
C GLY A 134 -11.84 -7.52 -8.92
N PRO A 135 -11.42 -7.40 -10.18
CA PRO A 135 -10.80 -8.49 -10.94
C PRO A 135 -9.41 -8.84 -10.37
N SER A 136 -9.11 -10.13 -10.34
CA SER A 136 -7.80 -10.64 -9.98
C SER A 136 -6.84 -10.67 -11.18
N ALA A 137 -5.56 -10.89 -10.93
CA ALA A 137 -4.61 -11.14 -12.01
C ALA A 137 -4.94 -12.44 -12.78
N ALA A 138 -5.51 -13.45 -12.10
CA ALA A 138 -6.01 -14.66 -12.76
C ALA A 138 -7.13 -14.35 -13.73
N ASP A 139 -8.09 -13.47 -13.36
CA ASP A 139 -9.16 -13.07 -14.28
C ASP A 139 -8.59 -12.39 -15.53
N LEU A 140 -7.63 -11.49 -15.34
CA LEU A 140 -6.96 -10.81 -16.44
C LEU A 140 -6.22 -11.80 -17.35
N VAL A 141 -5.41 -12.67 -16.77
CA VAL A 141 -4.62 -13.67 -17.53
C VAL A 141 -5.51 -14.64 -18.29
N ASN A 142 -6.65 -15.04 -17.72
CA ASN A 142 -7.54 -16.01 -18.34
C ASN A 142 -8.50 -15.41 -19.38
N HIS A 143 -8.84 -14.13 -19.31
CA HIS A 143 -9.89 -13.55 -20.15
C HIS A 143 -9.43 -12.45 -21.12
N ALA A 144 -8.34 -11.73 -20.81
CA ALA A 144 -7.87 -10.66 -21.68
C ALA A 144 -7.36 -11.19 -23.03
N SER A 145 -7.52 -10.41 -24.07
CA SER A 145 -6.97 -10.73 -25.41
C SER A 145 -5.43 -10.72 -25.41
N GLU A 146 -4.81 -11.37 -26.40
CA GLU A 146 -3.35 -11.34 -26.60
C GLU A 146 -2.82 -9.89 -26.68
N ALA A 147 -3.58 -9.02 -27.38
CA ALA A 147 -3.20 -7.61 -27.54
C ALA A 147 -3.23 -6.85 -26.22
N GLU A 148 -4.31 -6.98 -25.43
CA GLU A 148 -4.45 -6.34 -24.13
C GLU A 148 -3.36 -6.81 -23.14
N LEU A 149 -3.08 -8.12 -23.09
CA LEU A 149 -2.00 -8.65 -22.28
C LEU A 149 -0.64 -8.08 -22.70
N ALA A 150 -0.39 -8.00 -24.02
CA ALA A 150 0.85 -7.43 -24.52
C ALA A 150 1.00 -5.95 -24.17
N ASP A 151 -0.07 -5.18 -24.25
CA ASP A 151 -0.07 -3.75 -23.91
C ASP A 151 0.14 -3.53 -22.40
N ILE A 152 -0.51 -4.31 -21.54
CA ILE A 152 -0.32 -4.25 -20.09
C ILE A 152 1.14 -4.58 -19.73
N ILE A 153 1.69 -5.67 -20.26
CA ILE A 153 3.07 -6.09 -19.99
C ILE A 153 4.07 -5.04 -20.51
N TYR A 154 3.77 -4.40 -21.64
CA TYR A 154 4.64 -3.38 -22.20
C TYR A 154 4.59 -2.07 -21.40
N HIS A 155 3.38 -1.55 -21.14
CA HIS A 155 3.23 -0.22 -20.54
C HIS A 155 3.48 -0.19 -19.04
N TYR A 156 3.14 -1.24 -18.31
CA TYR A 156 3.28 -1.31 -16.86
C TYR A 156 4.47 -2.18 -16.41
N GLY A 157 4.81 -3.20 -17.20
CA GLY A 157 5.97 -4.06 -16.92
C GLY A 157 7.25 -3.61 -17.63
N GLU A 158 7.16 -2.65 -18.56
CA GLU A 158 8.27 -2.15 -19.38
C GLU A 158 9.02 -3.26 -20.14
N ASP A 159 8.38 -4.42 -20.35
CA ASP A 159 9.03 -5.58 -20.98
C ASP A 159 8.85 -5.55 -22.50
N ARG A 160 9.97 -5.44 -23.20
CA ARG A 160 10.01 -5.42 -24.67
C ARG A 160 9.57 -6.75 -25.30
N ALA A 161 9.61 -7.85 -24.54
CA ALA A 161 9.15 -9.16 -25.00
C ALA A 161 7.63 -9.37 -24.82
N SER A 162 6.87 -8.33 -24.45
CA SER A 162 5.46 -8.34 -24.08
C SER A 162 4.57 -9.17 -25.03
N ARG A 163 4.72 -8.98 -26.34
CA ARG A 163 3.96 -9.74 -27.33
C ARG A 163 4.26 -11.25 -27.32
N ARG A 164 5.52 -11.61 -27.08
CA ARG A 164 5.92 -13.01 -26.98
C ARG A 164 5.39 -13.65 -25.72
N ILE A 165 5.43 -12.92 -24.59
CA ILE A 165 4.90 -13.35 -23.30
C ILE A 165 3.38 -13.50 -23.39
N ALA A 166 2.67 -12.50 -23.89
CA ALA A 166 1.20 -12.55 -24.06
C ALA A 166 0.76 -13.75 -24.92
N ARG A 167 1.44 -14.01 -26.05
CA ARG A 167 1.17 -15.18 -26.88
C ARG A 167 1.40 -16.51 -26.16
N ALA A 168 2.44 -16.59 -25.31
CA ALA A 168 2.71 -17.78 -24.52
C ALA A 168 1.62 -18.02 -23.48
N ILE A 169 1.14 -16.96 -22.83
CA ILE A 169 0.03 -17.02 -21.86
C ILE A 169 -1.25 -17.52 -22.55
N VAL A 170 -1.63 -16.90 -23.68
CA VAL A 170 -2.85 -17.29 -24.41
C VAL A 170 -2.82 -18.75 -24.82
N ARG A 171 -1.68 -19.25 -25.28
CA ARG A 171 -1.52 -20.67 -25.63
C ARG A 171 -1.57 -21.61 -24.43
N ALA A 172 -1.11 -21.16 -23.27
CA ALA A 172 -1.05 -22.00 -22.06
C ALA A 172 -2.40 -22.15 -21.36
N ARG A 173 -3.34 -21.22 -21.60
CA ARG A 173 -4.69 -21.26 -21.00
C ARG A 173 -5.73 -22.01 -21.84
N GLU A 174 -5.39 -22.37 -23.11
CA GLU A 174 -6.19 -23.25 -24.00
C GLU A 174 -6.02 -24.71 -23.60
#